data_b9296de878e96c10281f83d2d78b89e4
#
_entry.id   b9296de878e96c10281f83d2d78b89e4
#
_cell.length_a   1.000
_cell.length_b   1.000
_cell.length_c   1.000
_cell.angle_alpha   90.00
_cell.angle_beta   90.00
_cell.angle_gamma   90.00
#
_symmetry.space_group_name_H-M   'P 1'
#
loop_
_entity.id
_entity.type
_entity.pdbx_description
1 polymer ?
#
loop_
_entity_poly.entity_id
_entity_poly.type
_entity_poly.pdbx_seq_one_letter_code
_entity_poly.pdbx_strand_id
1 'polypeptide(L)'
;MRCTPIVTGLVLSSIVFATVSTQAQVSIDLSKITCDEYVHDQIPTTDFISFSAVGSLSFEARSMLSRWLIANWLSGYYHAKRNNSIIDLESFENNVNKLNNYCYDEKNFKVPLMEAIERVLGK
;
A
#
# COMPACT_ATOMS: atom_id res chain seq x y z
N MET A 1 -17.88 66.02 37.97
CA MET A 1 -17.94 65.36 36.61
C MET A 1 -17.05 64.12 36.61
N ARG A 2 -17.64 62.96 36.58
CA ARG A 2 -16.89 61.68 36.58
C ARG A 2 -16.95 61.08 35.16
N CYS A 3 -15.81 61.03 34.50
CA CYS A 3 -15.66 60.33 33.22
C CYS A 3 -15.42 58.86 33.50
N THR A 4 -16.31 57.99 33.06
CA THR A 4 -16.17 56.56 33.06
C THR A 4 -15.52 56.14 31.72
N PRO A 5 -14.42 55.38 31.73
CA PRO A 5 -13.89 54.85 30.49
C PRO A 5 -14.66 53.57 30.07
N ILE A 6 -15.17 53.57 28.83
CA ILE A 6 -15.76 52.41 28.17
C ILE A 6 -14.62 51.53 27.73
N VAL A 7 -14.49 50.37 28.37
CA VAL A 7 -13.56 49.31 27.91
C VAL A 7 -14.25 48.50 26.84
N THR A 8 -13.89 48.75 25.59
CA THR A 8 -14.34 47.95 24.45
C THR A 8 -13.50 46.68 24.38
N GLY A 9 -14.06 45.57 24.86
CA GLY A 9 -13.43 44.27 24.78
C GLY A 9 -13.46 43.76 23.35
N LEU A 10 -12.29 43.69 22.72
CA LEU A 10 -12.07 43.02 21.44
C LEU A 10 -12.04 41.51 21.69
N VAL A 11 -13.13 40.83 21.36
CA VAL A 11 -13.18 39.36 21.34
C VAL A 11 -12.50 38.90 20.06
N LEU A 12 -11.24 38.52 20.17
CA LEU A 12 -10.52 37.83 19.11
C LEU A 12 -11.03 36.38 19.04
N SER A 13 -11.98 36.14 18.14
CA SER A 13 -12.39 34.76 17.77
C SER A 13 -11.24 34.08 17.05
N SER A 14 -10.49 33.26 17.79
CA SER A 14 -9.49 32.34 17.19
C SER A 14 -10.21 31.25 16.44
N ILE A 15 -10.31 31.40 15.12
CA ILE A 15 -10.77 30.33 14.23
C ILE A 15 -9.64 29.30 14.16
N VAL A 16 -9.77 28.24 14.95
CA VAL A 16 -8.89 27.06 14.84
C VAL A 16 -9.29 26.34 13.57
N PHE A 17 -8.54 26.56 12.49
CA PHE A 17 -8.62 25.70 11.32
C PHE A 17 -8.05 24.33 11.69
N ALA A 18 -8.94 23.39 12.04
CA ALA A 18 -8.58 21.99 12.11
C ALA A 18 -8.25 21.53 10.68
N THR A 19 -6.96 21.50 10.35
CA THR A 19 -6.49 20.86 9.13
C THR A 19 -6.72 19.37 9.30
N VAL A 20 -7.81 18.86 8.73
CA VAL A 20 -8.04 17.43 8.61
C VAL A 20 -7.01 16.94 7.59
N SER A 21 -5.91 16.38 8.07
CA SER A 21 -4.96 15.64 7.25
C SER A 21 -5.64 14.36 6.83
N THR A 22 -6.30 14.37 5.67
CA THR A 22 -6.74 13.13 5.01
C THR A 22 -5.48 12.40 4.57
N GLN A 23 -4.98 11.50 5.40
CA GLN A 23 -3.91 10.59 5.01
C GLN A 23 -4.50 9.63 3.98
N ALA A 24 -3.98 9.71 2.77
CA ALA A 24 -4.29 8.74 1.74
C ALA A 24 -3.70 7.38 2.15
N GLN A 25 -4.56 6.39 2.31
CA GLN A 25 -4.16 5.05 2.69
C GLN A 25 -4.15 4.15 1.44
N VAL A 26 -2.96 3.71 1.01
CA VAL A 26 -2.83 2.67 -0.01
C VAL A 26 -3.11 1.33 0.64
N SER A 27 -4.09 0.61 0.14
CA SER A 27 -4.33 -0.76 0.57
C SER A 27 -4.44 -1.68 -0.66
N ILE A 28 -3.78 -2.83 -0.60
CA ILE A 28 -3.88 -3.90 -1.59
C ILE A 28 -4.33 -5.15 -0.84
N ASP A 29 -5.46 -5.70 -1.23
CA ASP A 29 -5.97 -6.93 -0.65
C ASP A 29 -5.49 -8.14 -1.48
N LEU A 30 -4.41 -8.76 -1.02
CA LEU A 30 -3.79 -9.89 -1.73
C LEU A 30 -4.70 -11.11 -1.86
N SER A 31 -5.76 -11.20 -1.06
CA SER A 31 -6.73 -12.30 -1.17
C SER A 31 -7.66 -12.16 -2.37
N LYS A 32 -7.77 -10.96 -2.93
CA LYS A 32 -8.62 -10.63 -4.07
C LYS A 32 -7.89 -10.55 -5.40
N ILE A 33 -6.56 -10.58 -5.35
CA ILE A 33 -5.71 -10.54 -6.54
C ILE A 33 -5.45 -11.97 -6.99
N THR A 34 -5.53 -12.22 -8.30
CA THR A 34 -5.15 -13.48 -8.92
C THR A 34 -3.71 -13.45 -9.44
N CYS A 35 -3.14 -14.63 -9.72
CA CYS A 35 -1.85 -14.72 -10.41
C CYS A 35 -1.86 -13.97 -11.74
N ASP A 36 -2.96 -14.05 -12.51
CA ASP A 36 -3.11 -13.37 -13.80
C ASP A 36 -2.99 -11.84 -13.65
N GLU A 37 -3.75 -11.26 -12.72
CA GLU A 37 -3.69 -9.82 -12.44
C GLU A 37 -2.30 -9.39 -11.95
N TYR A 38 -1.64 -10.23 -11.17
CA TYR A 38 -0.29 -9.96 -10.66
C TYR A 38 0.77 -9.93 -11.77
N VAL A 39 0.77 -10.92 -12.68
CA VAL A 39 1.81 -10.99 -13.73
C VAL A 39 1.56 -10.04 -14.89
N HIS A 40 0.30 -9.64 -15.13
CA HIS A 40 -0.07 -8.71 -16.19
C HIS A 40 -0.26 -7.26 -15.70
N ASP A 41 0.18 -6.94 -14.48
CA ASP A 41 0.09 -5.61 -13.89
C ASP A 41 -1.33 -5.04 -13.77
N GLN A 42 -2.34 -5.90 -13.68
CA GLN A 42 -3.74 -5.54 -13.55
C GLN A 42 -4.23 -5.54 -12.09
N ILE A 43 -3.31 -5.26 -11.17
CA ILE A 43 -3.61 -5.27 -9.74
C ILE A 43 -4.66 -4.20 -9.44
N PRO A 44 -5.86 -4.60 -8.96
CA PRO A 44 -6.87 -3.64 -8.60
C PRO A 44 -6.40 -2.87 -7.36
N THR A 45 -5.97 -1.66 -7.58
CA THR A 45 -5.80 -0.70 -6.49
C THR A 45 -7.20 -0.20 -6.17
N THR A 46 -7.73 -0.58 -5.00
CA THR A 46 -8.99 -0.03 -4.52
C THR A 46 -8.94 1.50 -4.57
N ASP A 47 -10.09 2.15 -4.77
CA ASP A 47 -10.36 3.58 -5.03
C ASP A 47 -9.51 4.63 -4.31
N PHE A 48 -8.32 4.29 -4.06
CA PHE A 48 -7.23 5.00 -3.47
C PHE A 48 -6.91 6.32 -4.18
N ILE A 49 -7.45 6.51 -5.37
CA ILE A 49 -7.05 7.54 -6.31
C ILE A 49 -7.82 8.86 -6.15
N SER A 50 -8.60 9.04 -5.11
CA SER A 50 -9.08 10.39 -4.75
C SER A 50 -7.97 11.29 -4.20
N PHE A 51 -6.74 10.78 -4.12
CA PHE A 51 -5.61 11.60 -3.67
C PHE A 51 -4.93 12.28 -4.85
N SER A 52 -5.02 13.61 -4.88
CA SER A 52 -4.55 14.46 -5.98
C SER A 52 -3.07 14.29 -6.36
N ALA A 53 -2.23 13.82 -5.44
CA ALA A 53 -0.81 13.58 -5.71
C ALA A 53 -0.54 12.25 -6.43
N VAL A 54 -1.31 11.20 -6.14
CA VAL A 54 -1.14 9.87 -6.75
C VAL A 54 -1.98 9.73 -8.02
N GLY A 55 -3.07 10.48 -8.14
CA GLY A 55 -3.88 10.54 -9.35
C GLY A 55 -3.13 11.03 -10.59
N SER A 56 -1.98 11.71 -10.40
CA SER A 56 -1.10 12.15 -11.48
C SER A 56 -0.06 11.10 -11.91
N LEU A 57 0.04 9.95 -11.22
CA LEU A 57 0.98 8.91 -11.60
C LEU A 57 0.52 8.20 -12.87
N SER A 58 1.48 7.92 -13.77
CA SER A 58 1.24 7.09 -14.94
C SER A 58 0.82 5.67 -14.54
N PHE A 59 0.23 4.94 -15.48
CA PHE A 59 -0.12 3.53 -15.27
C PHE A 59 1.11 2.70 -14.84
N GLU A 60 2.24 2.92 -15.50
CA GLU A 60 3.50 2.22 -15.21
C GLU A 60 3.98 2.52 -13.78
N ALA A 61 3.91 3.77 -13.34
CA ALA A 61 4.32 4.14 -11.98
C ALA A 61 3.43 3.48 -10.90
N ARG A 62 2.13 3.35 -11.17
CA ARG A 62 1.20 2.64 -10.26
C ARG A 62 1.49 1.15 -10.20
N SER A 63 1.74 0.54 -11.35
CA SER A 63 2.10 -0.88 -11.45
C SER A 63 3.40 -1.17 -10.68
N MET A 64 4.43 -0.36 -10.88
CA MET A 64 5.69 -0.47 -10.13
C MET A 64 5.47 -0.34 -8.62
N LEU A 65 4.66 0.62 -8.17
CA LEU A 65 4.34 0.81 -6.77
C LEU A 65 3.63 -0.41 -6.17
N SER A 66 2.63 -0.94 -6.89
CA SER A 66 1.89 -2.12 -6.45
C SER A 66 2.78 -3.35 -6.32
N ARG A 67 3.64 -3.60 -7.30
CA ARG A 67 4.62 -4.69 -7.25
C ARG A 67 5.62 -4.51 -6.12
N TRP A 68 6.10 -3.29 -5.91
CA TRP A 68 7.01 -2.99 -4.81
C TRP A 68 6.38 -3.24 -3.44
N LEU A 69 5.12 -2.84 -3.25
CA LEU A 69 4.39 -3.10 -2.01
C LEU A 69 4.20 -4.61 -1.76
N ILE A 70 3.83 -5.37 -2.79
CA ILE A 70 3.69 -6.83 -2.70
C ILE A 70 5.04 -7.48 -2.38
N ALA A 71 6.11 -7.08 -3.04
CA ALA A 71 7.44 -7.63 -2.81
C ALA A 71 7.95 -7.37 -1.38
N ASN A 72 7.71 -6.17 -0.84
CA ASN A 72 8.08 -5.84 0.55
C ASN A 72 7.24 -6.65 1.56
N TRP A 73 5.92 -6.77 1.32
CA TRP A 73 5.06 -7.59 2.16
C TRP A 73 5.50 -9.05 2.13
N LEU A 74 5.80 -9.58 0.93
CA LEU A 74 6.28 -10.95 0.72
C LEU A 74 7.56 -11.24 1.49
N SER A 75 8.52 -10.30 1.49
CA SER A 75 9.74 -10.40 2.27
C SER A 75 9.45 -10.50 3.77
N GLY A 76 8.59 -9.62 4.30
CA GLY A 76 8.18 -9.68 5.70
C GLY A 76 7.50 -11.00 6.07
N TYR A 77 6.59 -11.47 5.22
CA TYR A 77 5.90 -12.74 5.40
C TYR A 77 6.88 -13.92 5.45
N TYR A 78 7.82 -13.99 4.50
CA TYR A 78 8.83 -15.04 4.41
C TYR A 78 9.70 -15.11 5.67
N HIS A 79 10.19 -13.96 6.15
CA HIS A 79 11.03 -13.89 7.33
C HIS A 79 10.25 -14.21 8.62
N ALA A 80 9.00 -13.75 8.73
CA ALA A 80 8.14 -14.05 9.87
C ALA A 80 7.86 -15.55 9.98
N LYS A 81 7.58 -16.23 8.87
CA LYS A 81 7.34 -17.69 8.84
C LYS A 81 8.54 -18.51 9.31
N ARG A 82 9.75 -18.00 9.10
CA ARG A 82 11.01 -18.67 9.46
C ARG A 82 11.64 -18.17 10.76
N ASN A 83 10.95 -17.28 11.45
CA ASN A 83 11.49 -16.61 12.64
C ASN A 83 12.89 -16.04 12.39
N ASN A 84 13.10 -15.47 11.19
CA ASN A 84 14.36 -14.91 10.76
C ASN A 84 14.26 -13.38 10.72
N SER A 85 15.15 -12.68 11.41
CA SER A 85 15.20 -11.22 11.42
C SER A 85 16.20 -10.63 10.41
N ILE A 86 16.93 -11.48 9.68
CA ILE A 86 17.92 -11.05 8.70
C ILE A 86 17.25 -10.95 7.34
N ILE A 87 17.22 -9.75 6.79
CA ILE A 87 16.74 -9.48 5.43
C ILE A 87 17.97 -9.37 4.53
N ASP A 88 18.05 -10.23 3.54
CA ASP A 88 19.10 -10.18 2.52
C ASP A 88 18.48 -10.11 1.12
N LEU A 89 19.23 -9.51 0.20
CA LEU A 89 18.76 -9.27 -1.17
C LEU A 89 18.57 -10.58 -1.94
N GLU A 90 19.41 -11.57 -1.73
CA GLU A 90 19.33 -12.85 -2.42
C GLU A 90 18.04 -13.58 -2.07
N SER A 91 17.70 -13.66 -0.79
CA SER A 91 16.41 -14.23 -0.33
C SER A 91 15.22 -13.47 -0.90
N PHE A 92 15.31 -12.14 -0.93
CA PHE A 92 14.25 -11.28 -1.49
C PHE A 92 14.01 -11.59 -2.97
N GLU A 93 15.06 -11.54 -3.80
CA GLU A 93 14.98 -11.82 -5.24
C GLU A 93 14.50 -13.25 -5.51
N ASN A 94 15.00 -14.22 -4.76
CA ASN A 94 14.64 -15.61 -4.92
C ASN A 94 13.16 -15.87 -4.61
N ASN A 95 12.60 -15.22 -3.60
CA ASN A 95 11.19 -15.34 -3.25
C ASN A 95 10.28 -14.69 -4.29
N VAL A 96 10.65 -13.52 -4.80
CA VAL A 96 9.91 -12.85 -5.89
C VAL A 96 9.95 -13.72 -7.15
N ASN A 97 11.10 -14.27 -7.51
CA ASN A 97 11.26 -15.13 -8.68
C ASN A 97 10.44 -16.43 -8.56
N LYS A 98 10.39 -17.05 -7.38
CA LYS A 98 9.56 -18.24 -7.14
C LYS A 98 8.07 -17.94 -7.36
N LEU A 99 7.59 -16.82 -6.83
CA LEU A 99 6.20 -16.42 -7.01
C LEU A 99 5.91 -16.10 -8.47
N ASN A 100 6.79 -15.35 -9.14
CA ASN A 100 6.66 -15.03 -10.56
C ASN A 100 6.59 -16.30 -11.40
N ASN A 101 7.52 -17.23 -11.24
CA ASN A 101 7.55 -18.48 -11.98
C ASN A 101 6.29 -19.32 -11.79
N TYR A 102 5.75 -19.33 -10.56
CA TYR A 102 4.48 -20.01 -10.28
C TYR A 102 3.31 -19.33 -10.98
N CYS A 103 3.22 -18.00 -10.91
CA CYS A 103 2.11 -17.24 -11.46
C CYS A 103 2.17 -17.08 -12.99
N TYR A 104 3.34 -17.17 -13.64
CA TYR A 104 3.45 -17.15 -15.10
C TYR A 104 2.99 -18.46 -15.78
N ASP A 105 2.80 -19.53 -15.01
CA ASP A 105 2.20 -20.75 -15.55
C ASP A 105 0.69 -20.55 -15.71
N GLU A 106 0.19 -20.57 -16.94
CA GLU A 106 -1.22 -20.27 -17.29
C GLU A 106 -2.24 -21.09 -16.49
N LYS A 107 -1.88 -22.31 -16.09
CA LYS A 107 -2.75 -23.16 -15.25
C LYS A 107 -3.01 -22.55 -13.86
N ASN A 108 -2.14 -21.63 -13.42
CA ASN A 108 -2.23 -20.97 -12.12
C ASN A 108 -2.88 -19.58 -12.20
N PHE A 109 -3.24 -19.06 -13.37
CA PHE A 109 -3.77 -17.71 -13.55
C PHE A 109 -4.97 -17.39 -12.64
N LYS A 110 -5.83 -18.36 -12.41
CA LYS A 110 -7.01 -18.18 -11.55
C LYS A 110 -6.74 -18.39 -10.06
N VAL A 111 -5.51 -18.74 -9.69
CA VAL A 111 -5.14 -18.96 -8.29
C VAL A 111 -5.06 -17.61 -7.59
N PRO A 112 -5.72 -17.42 -6.43
CA PRO A 112 -5.55 -16.22 -5.63
C PRO A 112 -4.09 -16.05 -5.23
N LEU A 113 -3.58 -14.82 -5.29
CA LEU A 113 -2.17 -14.52 -5.04
C LEU A 113 -1.73 -14.97 -3.64
N MET A 114 -2.60 -14.80 -2.66
CA MET A 114 -2.33 -15.25 -1.29
C MET A 114 -2.12 -16.76 -1.20
N GLU A 115 -2.93 -17.53 -1.94
CA GLU A 115 -2.79 -18.99 -2.03
C GLU A 115 -1.50 -19.40 -2.76
N ALA A 116 -1.14 -18.68 -3.84
CA ALA A 116 0.11 -18.89 -4.55
C ALA A 116 1.32 -18.67 -3.61
N ILE A 117 1.31 -17.60 -2.84
CA ILE A 117 2.35 -17.28 -1.85
C ILE A 117 2.47 -18.41 -0.81
N GLU A 118 1.37 -18.87 -0.25
CA GLU A 118 1.39 -19.99 0.71
C GLU A 118 1.95 -21.28 0.09
N ARG A 119 1.62 -21.57 -1.17
CA ARG A 119 2.12 -22.77 -1.87
C ARG A 119 3.61 -22.73 -2.13
N VAL A 120 4.17 -21.56 -2.50
CA VAL A 120 5.57 -21.45 -2.91
C VAL A 120 6.51 -21.05 -1.79
N LEU A 121 6.03 -20.36 -0.78
CA LEU A 121 6.84 -19.80 0.31
C LEU A 121 6.42 -20.24 1.71
N GLY A 122 5.26 -20.86 1.85
CA GLY A 122 4.70 -21.23 3.15
C GLY A 122 5.33 -22.49 3.79
N LYS A 123 6.22 -23.18 3.08
CA LYS A 123 6.89 -24.42 3.55
C LYS A 123 8.19 -24.14 4.27
#